data_2ce5dcdd51afdd64020f905e38d68f7a
#
_entry.id   2ce5dcdd51afdd64020f905e38d68f7a
#
_cell.length_a   1.000
_cell.length_b   1.000
_cell.length_c   1.000
_cell.angle_alpha   90.00
_cell.angle_beta   90.00
_cell.angle_gamma   90.00
#
_symmetry.space_group_name_H-M   'P 1'
#
loop_
_entity.id
_entity.type
_entity.pdbx_description
1 polymer ?
#
loop_
_entity_poly.entity_id
_entity_poly.type
_entity_poly.pdbx_seq_one_letter_code
_entity_poly.pdbx_strand_id
1 'polypeptide(L)'
;GSLILSGSTLYGMTSEDGAGGSGTIFSIPTNGSSLTTLYSFTGGNDGGSPFGDLLLSGNTLYGMTYGGGTSGDGVIFSFPVDGTATTTLYSFTGGNDGGNPYGSLILSGSTLYGMTSEDGAGGSGTIFSIPTNGSSLTTLYSFTGGNDGGNPYGSLILSGSTLYGMTYGGGTRGDGTIFSIPTNGSSLTTLYSFTGGSDGANPYGSLILSGNTLYGMASSGGTSSNNGTLFSYVLQGSGLTSLYSFSGAGPDGGYPEGSPILSGNALLGMTSSYSPAGGGAIFEFGL
;
A
#
# COMPACT_ATOMS: atom_id res chain seq x y z
N GLY A 1 7.66 -4.88 0.15
CA GLY A 1 6.66 -5.23 1.19
C GLY A 1 7.30 -5.53 2.53
N SER A 2 6.48 -5.62 3.56
CA SER A 2 6.90 -5.92 4.93
C SER A 2 6.80 -7.43 5.22
N LEU A 3 7.43 -7.87 6.30
CA LEU A 3 7.31 -9.24 6.76
C LEU A 3 6.07 -9.42 7.65
N ILE A 4 5.43 -10.57 7.55
CA ILE A 4 4.33 -10.98 8.43
C ILE A 4 4.78 -12.13 9.33
N LEU A 5 4.46 -12.03 10.62
CA LEU A 5 4.83 -13.03 11.63
C LEU A 5 3.68 -14.02 11.89
N SER A 6 3.99 -15.31 11.87
CA SER A 6 3.10 -16.38 12.31
C SER A 6 3.87 -17.35 13.22
N GLY A 7 3.53 -17.39 14.48
CA GLY A 7 4.27 -18.17 15.45
C GLY A 7 5.74 -17.73 15.54
N SER A 8 6.66 -18.61 15.16
CA SER A 8 8.11 -18.36 15.11
C SER A 8 8.63 -18.21 13.68
N THR A 9 7.77 -17.96 12.70
CA THR A 9 8.13 -17.87 11.27
C THR A 9 7.68 -16.52 10.69
N LEU A 10 8.57 -15.87 9.99
CA LEU A 10 8.32 -14.69 9.18
C LEU A 10 8.09 -15.11 7.73
N TYR A 11 7.11 -14.49 7.08
CA TYR A 11 6.81 -14.67 5.66
C TYR A 11 6.94 -13.34 4.94
N GLY A 12 7.41 -13.38 3.70
CA GLY A 12 7.55 -12.20 2.86
C GLY A 12 7.60 -12.54 1.39
N MET A 13 7.72 -11.50 0.57
CA MET A 13 7.84 -11.61 -0.87
C MET A 13 9.05 -10.82 -1.38
N THR A 14 9.63 -11.26 -2.50
CA THR A 14 10.53 -10.47 -3.33
C THR A 14 9.85 -10.14 -4.64
N SER A 15 10.09 -8.93 -5.18
CA SER A 15 9.46 -8.50 -6.44
C SER A 15 10.18 -9.01 -7.69
N GLU A 16 11.40 -9.46 -7.55
CA GLU A 16 12.27 -9.89 -8.65
C GLU A 16 12.99 -11.18 -8.27
N ASP A 17 13.66 -11.77 -9.25
CA ASP A 17 14.42 -13.01 -9.11
C ASP A 17 13.57 -14.25 -8.74
N GLY A 18 14.20 -15.28 -8.17
CA GLY A 18 13.60 -16.61 -8.00
C GLY A 18 13.72 -17.44 -9.26
N ALA A 19 13.29 -18.71 -9.22
CA ALA A 19 13.42 -19.65 -10.34
C ALA A 19 12.61 -19.22 -11.59
N GLY A 20 11.53 -18.44 -11.39
CA GLY A 20 10.71 -17.89 -12.48
C GLY A 20 11.11 -16.47 -12.91
N GLY A 21 12.04 -15.82 -12.21
CA GLY A 21 12.50 -14.46 -12.51
C GLY A 21 11.53 -13.33 -12.16
N SER A 22 10.40 -13.65 -11.52
CA SER A 22 9.28 -12.71 -11.32
C SER A 22 8.88 -12.55 -9.84
N GLY A 23 9.82 -12.85 -8.95
CA GLY A 23 9.63 -12.75 -7.51
C GLY A 23 9.31 -14.06 -6.82
N THR A 24 9.30 -14.03 -5.50
CA THR A 24 9.11 -15.22 -4.67
C THR A 24 8.20 -14.96 -3.48
N ILE A 25 7.62 -16.04 -2.94
CA ILE A 25 7.14 -16.10 -1.55
C ILE A 25 8.20 -16.86 -0.76
N PHE A 26 8.60 -16.35 0.38
CA PHE A 26 9.58 -16.99 1.24
C PHE A 26 9.16 -17.04 2.70
N SER A 27 9.77 -17.94 3.44
CA SER A 27 9.68 -17.98 4.91
C SER A 27 11.07 -17.98 5.52
N ILE A 28 11.18 -17.44 6.74
CA ILE A 28 12.38 -17.48 7.55
C ILE A 28 11.99 -17.61 9.03
N PRO A 29 12.55 -18.55 9.78
CA PRO A 29 12.36 -18.58 11.23
C PRO A 29 12.86 -17.31 11.91
N THR A 30 12.22 -16.89 13.00
CA THR A 30 12.59 -15.66 13.73
C THR A 30 14.02 -15.68 14.31
N ASN A 31 14.63 -16.86 14.42
CA ASN A 31 16.05 -16.99 14.80
C ASN A 31 17.02 -16.81 13.61
N GLY A 32 16.51 -16.57 12.40
CA GLY A 32 17.32 -16.33 11.20
C GLY A 32 18.07 -17.56 10.65
N SER A 33 17.74 -18.78 11.09
CA SER A 33 18.55 -19.96 10.80
C SER A 33 18.60 -20.36 9.31
N SER A 34 17.49 -20.22 8.56
CA SER A 34 17.44 -20.62 7.16
C SER A 34 16.25 -19.99 6.46
N LEU A 35 16.50 -19.27 5.38
CA LEU A 35 15.45 -18.80 4.47
C LEU A 35 15.02 -19.95 3.56
N THR A 36 13.72 -20.11 3.39
CA THR A 36 13.11 -21.09 2.49
C THR A 36 12.25 -20.39 1.46
N THR A 37 12.54 -20.58 0.18
CA THR A 37 11.63 -20.17 -0.91
C THR A 37 10.47 -21.15 -0.96
N LEU A 38 9.26 -20.63 -0.71
CA LEU A 38 8.04 -21.42 -0.74
C LEU A 38 7.44 -21.51 -2.15
N TYR A 39 7.54 -20.41 -2.89
CA TYR A 39 7.03 -20.28 -4.25
C TYR A 39 7.86 -19.32 -5.07
N SER A 40 8.01 -19.57 -6.38
CA SER A 40 8.62 -18.64 -7.33
C SER A 40 7.63 -18.30 -8.43
N PHE A 41 7.26 -17.06 -8.56
CA PHE A 41 6.36 -16.57 -9.60
C PHE A 41 7.03 -16.67 -10.98
N THR A 42 6.22 -17.03 -12.00
CA THR A 42 6.74 -17.19 -13.37
C THR A 42 6.54 -15.95 -14.25
N GLY A 43 5.76 -14.96 -13.79
CA GLY A 43 5.31 -13.84 -14.61
C GLY A 43 4.19 -14.20 -15.60
N GLY A 44 3.76 -15.46 -15.60
CA GLY A 44 2.65 -15.96 -16.39
C GLY A 44 1.30 -15.80 -15.68
N ASN A 45 0.43 -16.81 -15.80
CA ASN A 45 -0.92 -16.78 -15.22
C ASN A 45 -0.92 -16.73 -13.67
N ASP A 46 0.18 -17.09 -13.04
CA ASP A 46 0.39 -17.04 -11.59
C ASP A 46 0.77 -15.65 -11.06
N GLY A 47 1.05 -14.70 -11.98
CA GLY A 47 1.46 -13.35 -11.64
C GLY A 47 2.98 -13.16 -11.55
N GLY A 48 3.40 -11.92 -11.29
CA GLY A 48 4.80 -11.54 -11.12
C GLY A 48 4.96 -10.16 -10.49
N SER A 49 6.14 -9.92 -9.95
CA SER A 49 6.49 -8.64 -9.31
C SER A 49 5.55 -8.25 -8.17
N PRO A 50 5.44 -9.04 -7.09
CA PRO A 50 4.65 -8.65 -5.91
C PRO A 50 5.35 -7.51 -5.15
N PHE A 51 4.69 -6.36 -4.98
CA PHE A 51 5.22 -5.20 -4.25
C PHE A 51 4.64 -5.05 -2.85
N GLY A 52 3.38 -5.38 -2.65
CA GLY A 52 2.69 -5.28 -1.37
C GLY A 52 3.13 -6.32 -0.33
N ASP A 53 2.49 -6.28 0.82
CA ASP A 53 2.71 -7.24 1.89
C ASP A 53 1.80 -8.46 1.72
N LEU A 54 2.22 -9.59 2.30
CA LEU A 54 1.33 -10.72 2.50
C LEU A 54 0.33 -10.43 3.62
N LEU A 55 -0.87 -10.96 3.48
CA LEU A 55 -1.91 -10.98 4.51
C LEU A 55 -2.10 -12.43 4.96
N LEU A 56 -2.01 -12.70 6.25
CA LEU A 56 -2.26 -14.04 6.80
C LEU A 56 -3.67 -14.11 7.40
N SER A 57 -4.43 -15.12 7.00
CA SER A 57 -5.71 -15.46 7.62
C SER A 57 -5.82 -16.98 7.80
N GLY A 58 -5.87 -17.40 9.06
CA GLY A 58 -5.76 -18.83 9.39
C GLY A 58 -4.44 -19.42 8.90
N ASN A 59 -4.50 -20.44 8.04
CA ASN A 59 -3.34 -21.10 7.42
C ASN A 59 -3.13 -20.66 5.96
N THR A 60 -3.67 -19.50 5.54
CA THR A 60 -3.60 -19.03 4.16
C THR A 60 -3.01 -17.64 4.10
N LEU A 61 -2.00 -17.48 3.27
CA LEU A 61 -1.43 -16.21 2.85
C LEU A 61 -2.19 -15.70 1.63
N TYR A 62 -2.52 -14.42 1.62
CA TYR A 62 -3.10 -13.71 0.49
C TYR A 62 -2.16 -12.60 0.06
N GLY A 63 -2.08 -12.35 -1.23
CA GLY A 63 -1.27 -11.27 -1.77
C GLY A 63 -1.71 -10.87 -3.17
N MET A 64 -1.00 -9.89 -3.70
CA MET A 64 -1.18 -9.40 -5.07
C MET A 64 0.16 -9.35 -5.79
N THR A 65 0.12 -9.48 -7.11
CA THR A 65 1.26 -9.21 -7.98
C THR A 65 0.96 -8.02 -8.88
N TYR A 66 1.97 -7.19 -9.13
CA TYR A 66 1.85 -6.01 -9.99
C TYR A 66 1.59 -6.40 -11.45
N GLY A 67 2.28 -7.41 -11.93
CA GLY A 67 2.17 -7.88 -13.31
C GLY A 67 1.82 -9.36 -13.39
N GLY A 68 1.81 -9.89 -14.60
CA GLY A 68 1.38 -11.24 -14.94
C GLY A 68 -0.14 -11.40 -14.89
N GLY A 69 -0.61 -12.63 -14.82
CA GLY A 69 -2.02 -12.93 -15.05
C GLY A 69 -2.34 -13.04 -16.55
N THR A 70 -3.61 -13.25 -16.87
CA THR A 70 -4.05 -13.48 -18.26
C THR A 70 -3.90 -12.27 -19.18
N SER A 71 -3.88 -11.06 -18.61
CA SER A 71 -3.77 -9.80 -19.38
C SER A 71 -2.45 -9.06 -19.13
N GLY A 72 -1.67 -9.46 -18.14
CA GLY A 72 -0.44 -8.77 -17.76
C GLY A 72 -0.59 -7.79 -16.59
N ASP A 73 -1.82 -7.53 -16.13
CA ASP A 73 -2.20 -6.44 -15.22
C ASP A 73 -2.24 -6.87 -13.74
N GLY A 74 -1.64 -8.02 -13.44
CA GLY A 74 -1.51 -8.54 -12.10
C GLY A 74 -2.59 -9.50 -11.66
N VAL A 75 -2.37 -10.13 -10.52
CA VAL A 75 -3.32 -11.10 -9.93
C VAL A 75 -3.51 -10.87 -8.43
N ILE A 76 -4.64 -11.37 -7.93
CA ILE A 76 -4.85 -11.66 -6.52
C ILE A 76 -4.65 -13.16 -6.34
N PHE A 77 -3.85 -13.56 -5.38
CA PHE A 77 -3.58 -14.97 -5.11
C PHE A 77 -3.78 -15.35 -3.64
N SER A 78 -3.97 -16.65 -3.41
CA SER A 78 -3.85 -17.28 -2.11
C SER A 78 -2.76 -18.35 -2.14
N PHE A 79 -2.10 -18.57 -0.99
CA PHE A 79 -1.07 -19.58 -0.81
C PHE A 79 -1.23 -20.24 0.57
N PRO A 80 -1.51 -21.54 0.67
CA PRO A 80 -1.50 -22.25 1.95
C PRO A 80 -0.09 -22.23 2.57
N VAL A 81 0.04 -21.94 3.86
CA VAL A 81 1.35 -21.83 4.53
C VAL A 81 2.17 -23.12 4.44
N ASP A 82 1.50 -24.27 4.38
CA ASP A 82 2.07 -25.61 4.22
C ASP A 82 1.96 -26.13 2.77
N GLY A 83 1.55 -25.25 1.83
CA GLY A 83 1.36 -25.58 0.43
C GLY A 83 2.63 -25.44 -0.41
N THR A 84 2.51 -25.82 -1.69
CA THR A 84 3.60 -25.73 -2.68
C THR A 84 3.19 -24.93 -3.92
N ALA A 85 1.95 -24.44 -3.98
CA ALA A 85 1.41 -23.72 -5.13
C ALA A 85 0.47 -22.60 -4.71
N THR A 86 0.47 -21.51 -5.49
CA THR A 86 -0.53 -20.45 -5.40
C THR A 86 -1.83 -20.87 -6.07
N THR A 87 -2.93 -20.28 -5.61
CA THR A 87 -4.21 -20.28 -6.34
C THR A 87 -4.50 -18.85 -6.76
N THR A 88 -4.64 -18.61 -8.06
CA THR A 88 -5.08 -17.33 -8.59
C THR A 88 -6.56 -17.14 -8.25
N LEU A 89 -6.89 -16.20 -7.39
CA LEU A 89 -8.26 -15.84 -7.04
C LEU A 89 -8.89 -14.93 -8.08
N TYR A 90 -8.08 -14.04 -8.65
CA TYR A 90 -8.49 -13.10 -9.69
C TYR A 90 -7.30 -12.68 -10.55
N SER A 91 -7.53 -12.48 -11.84
CA SER A 91 -6.57 -11.88 -12.77
C SER A 91 -7.17 -10.59 -13.29
N PHE A 92 -6.50 -9.48 -13.01
CA PHE A 92 -6.92 -8.16 -13.51
C PHE A 92 -6.82 -8.11 -15.04
N THR A 93 -7.71 -7.30 -15.65
CA THR A 93 -7.83 -7.23 -17.11
C THR A 93 -7.30 -5.93 -17.71
N GLY A 94 -6.88 -4.96 -16.88
CA GLY A 94 -6.55 -3.60 -17.33
C GLY A 94 -7.76 -2.81 -17.84
N GLY A 95 -8.97 -3.35 -17.61
CA GLY A 95 -10.23 -2.72 -17.99
C GLY A 95 -10.89 -1.99 -16.82
N ASN A 96 -12.21 -2.13 -16.72
CA ASN A 96 -12.98 -1.48 -15.63
C ASN A 96 -12.65 -1.99 -14.23
N ASP A 97 -12.02 -3.13 -14.10
CA ASP A 97 -11.55 -3.75 -12.86
C ASP A 97 -10.20 -3.17 -12.37
N GLY A 98 -9.50 -2.41 -13.23
CA GLY A 98 -8.20 -1.84 -12.95
C GLY A 98 -7.05 -2.78 -13.27
N GLY A 99 -5.83 -2.33 -13.00
CA GLY A 99 -4.59 -3.07 -13.24
C GLY A 99 -3.48 -2.64 -12.29
N ASN A 100 -2.43 -3.46 -12.27
CA ASN A 100 -1.18 -3.13 -11.59
C ASN A 100 -1.34 -2.81 -10.10
N PRO A 101 -1.88 -3.73 -9.27
CA PRO A 101 -2.00 -3.50 -7.84
C PRO A 101 -0.61 -3.40 -7.19
N TYR A 102 -0.39 -2.34 -6.42
CA TYR A 102 0.90 -2.03 -5.79
C TYR A 102 0.91 -2.25 -4.27
N GLY A 103 -0.16 -1.84 -3.60
CA GLY A 103 -0.33 -1.98 -2.15
C GLY A 103 -0.68 -3.39 -1.70
N SER A 104 -1.10 -3.51 -0.45
CA SER A 104 -1.43 -4.78 0.19
C SER A 104 -2.94 -4.96 0.32
N LEU A 105 -3.37 -6.21 0.45
CA LEU A 105 -4.75 -6.55 0.79
C LEU A 105 -5.02 -6.32 2.28
N ILE A 106 -6.25 -5.96 2.60
CA ILE A 106 -6.79 -6.02 3.96
C ILE A 106 -8.01 -6.95 4.01
N LEU A 107 -8.29 -7.53 5.17
CA LEU A 107 -9.37 -8.49 5.37
C LEU A 107 -10.41 -7.94 6.35
N SER A 108 -11.68 -8.11 5.99
CA SER A 108 -12.81 -7.91 6.90
C SER A 108 -13.79 -9.07 6.76
N GLY A 109 -13.90 -9.88 7.81
CA GLY A 109 -14.68 -11.13 7.74
C GLY A 109 -14.10 -12.08 6.70
N SER A 110 -14.85 -12.39 5.65
CA SER A 110 -14.44 -13.21 4.51
C SER A 110 -14.23 -12.41 3.23
N THR A 111 -14.05 -11.08 3.33
CA THR A 111 -13.88 -10.19 2.18
C THR A 111 -12.52 -9.51 2.24
N LEU A 112 -11.76 -9.65 1.17
CA LEU A 112 -10.52 -8.93 0.91
C LEU A 112 -10.84 -7.59 0.22
N TYR A 113 -10.12 -6.55 0.60
CA TYR A 113 -10.18 -5.23 -0.03
C TYR A 113 -8.78 -4.84 -0.47
N GLY A 114 -8.70 -4.16 -1.60
CA GLY A 114 -7.43 -3.67 -2.14
C GLY A 114 -7.64 -2.56 -3.16
N MET A 115 -6.54 -2.12 -3.75
CA MET A 115 -6.51 -1.09 -4.79
C MET A 115 -5.64 -1.54 -5.95
N THR A 116 -5.99 -1.08 -7.15
CA THR A 116 -5.10 -1.09 -8.32
C THR A 116 -4.57 0.32 -8.56
N SER A 117 -3.35 0.45 -9.05
CA SER A 117 -2.75 1.76 -9.27
C SER A 117 -3.06 2.36 -10.64
N GLU A 118 -3.50 1.55 -11.58
CA GLU A 118 -3.73 1.93 -12.97
C GLU A 118 -5.10 1.43 -13.46
N ASP A 119 -5.52 1.93 -14.62
CA ASP A 119 -6.74 1.53 -15.31
C ASP A 119 -8.03 1.78 -14.50
N GLY A 120 -9.06 0.95 -14.71
CA GLY A 120 -10.40 1.22 -14.22
C GLY A 120 -11.18 2.14 -15.17
N ALA A 121 -12.48 2.29 -14.97
CA ALA A 121 -13.34 3.13 -15.81
C ALA A 121 -12.92 4.61 -15.85
N GLY A 122 -12.22 5.09 -14.82
CA GLY A 122 -11.64 6.43 -14.76
C GLY A 122 -10.19 6.53 -15.22
N GLY A 123 -9.50 5.41 -15.45
CA GLY A 123 -8.13 5.34 -15.97
C GLY A 123 -7.03 5.64 -14.94
N SER A 124 -7.35 5.69 -13.65
CA SER A 124 -6.39 6.12 -12.60
C SER A 124 -6.41 5.23 -11.36
N GLY A 125 -6.74 3.95 -11.57
CA GLY A 125 -6.81 2.94 -10.52
C GLY A 125 -8.21 2.73 -9.94
N THR A 126 -8.34 1.68 -9.15
CA THR A 126 -9.61 1.27 -8.56
C THR A 126 -9.48 0.94 -7.07
N ILE A 127 -10.61 0.96 -6.38
CA ILE A 127 -10.79 0.28 -5.09
C ILE A 127 -11.70 -0.92 -5.36
N PHE A 128 -11.34 -2.08 -4.87
CA PHE A 128 -12.11 -3.30 -5.07
C PHE A 128 -12.35 -4.09 -3.79
N SER A 129 -13.33 -4.99 -3.85
CA SER A 129 -13.54 -6.05 -2.88
C SER A 129 -13.67 -7.40 -3.58
N ILE A 130 -13.22 -8.47 -2.91
CA ILE A 130 -13.34 -9.84 -3.40
C ILE A 130 -13.48 -10.78 -2.20
N PRO A 131 -14.38 -11.78 -2.24
CA PRO A 131 -14.42 -12.82 -1.23
C PRO A 131 -13.12 -13.63 -1.21
N THR A 132 -12.74 -14.15 -0.03
CA THR A 132 -11.51 -14.95 0.14
C THR A 132 -11.46 -16.22 -0.73
N ASN A 133 -12.59 -16.67 -1.26
CA ASN A 133 -12.68 -17.80 -2.19
C ASN A 133 -12.54 -17.40 -3.67
N GLY A 134 -12.37 -16.11 -3.98
CA GLY A 134 -12.18 -15.63 -5.35
C GLY A 134 -13.43 -15.65 -6.24
N SER A 135 -14.62 -15.82 -5.69
CA SER A 135 -15.84 -16.06 -6.49
C SER A 135 -16.24 -14.91 -7.41
N SER A 136 -16.05 -13.66 -7.00
CA SER A 136 -16.37 -12.48 -7.81
C SER A 136 -15.72 -11.23 -7.25
N LEU A 137 -14.95 -10.51 -8.06
CA LEU A 137 -14.45 -9.20 -7.72
C LEU A 137 -15.53 -8.14 -7.96
N THR A 138 -15.63 -7.18 -7.07
CA THR A 138 -16.50 -6.00 -7.19
C THR A 138 -15.63 -4.74 -7.17
N THR A 139 -15.67 -3.95 -8.21
CA THR A 139 -15.09 -2.61 -8.23
C THR A 139 -15.98 -1.68 -7.40
N LEU A 140 -15.47 -1.21 -6.27
CA LEU A 140 -16.17 -0.30 -5.36
C LEU A 140 -16.09 1.15 -5.85
N TYR A 141 -14.95 1.50 -6.46
CA TYR A 141 -14.69 2.83 -7.00
C TYR A 141 -13.63 2.79 -8.10
N SER A 142 -13.75 3.68 -9.10
CA SER A 142 -12.72 3.93 -10.11
C SER A 142 -12.30 5.39 -10.03
N PHE A 143 -11.03 5.64 -9.76
CA PHE A 143 -10.46 6.98 -9.70
C PHE A 143 -10.36 7.59 -11.10
N THR A 144 -10.63 8.90 -11.19
CA THR A 144 -10.60 9.62 -12.46
C THR A 144 -9.30 10.40 -12.69
N GLY A 145 -8.41 10.47 -11.71
CA GLY A 145 -7.24 11.35 -11.75
C GLY A 145 -7.60 12.83 -11.54
N GLY A 146 -8.88 13.13 -11.36
CA GLY A 146 -9.40 14.47 -11.09
C GLY A 146 -9.38 14.81 -9.59
N ASN A 147 -10.40 15.52 -9.12
CA ASN A 147 -10.50 15.91 -7.70
C ASN A 147 -10.61 14.74 -6.70
N ASP A 148 -10.99 13.57 -7.18
CA ASP A 148 -11.10 12.32 -6.43
C ASP A 148 -9.75 11.64 -6.17
N GLY A 149 -8.70 12.02 -6.89
CA GLY A 149 -7.38 11.43 -6.82
C GLY A 149 -7.11 10.40 -7.93
N GLY A 150 -5.93 9.83 -7.91
CA GLY A 150 -5.50 8.79 -8.86
C GLY A 150 -4.20 8.12 -8.45
N ASN A 151 -3.93 6.95 -9.03
CA ASN A 151 -2.73 6.16 -8.80
C ASN A 151 -2.49 5.86 -7.29
N PRO A 152 -3.37 5.12 -6.62
CA PRO A 152 -3.15 4.72 -5.24
C PRO A 152 -2.05 3.64 -5.16
N TYR A 153 -0.92 3.94 -4.52
CA TYR A 153 0.20 2.99 -4.34
C TYR A 153 0.19 2.34 -2.96
N GLY A 154 -0.30 3.01 -1.94
CA GLY A 154 -0.40 2.47 -0.59
C GLY A 154 -1.51 1.45 -0.42
N SER A 155 -1.68 0.99 0.81
CA SER A 155 -2.74 0.06 1.17
C SER A 155 -3.90 0.79 1.83
N LEU A 156 -5.09 0.19 1.77
CA LEU A 156 -6.24 0.63 2.54
C LEU A 156 -6.04 0.32 4.03
N ILE A 157 -6.66 1.12 4.88
CA ILE A 157 -6.92 0.77 6.27
C ILE A 157 -8.41 0.76 6.53
N LEU A 158 -8.86 -0.08 7.47
CA LEU A 158 -10.26 -0.25 7.81
C LEU A 158 -10.54 0.24 9.23
N SER A 159 -11.58 1.03 9.39
CA SER A 159 -12.14 1.39 10.70
C SER A 159 -13.66 1.27 10.67
N GLY A 160 -14.19 0.33 11.44
CA GLY A 160 -15.60 -0.03 11.37
C GLY A 160 -16.01 -0.52 9.97
N SER A 161 -16.90 0.20 9.31
CA SER A 161 -17.35 -0.06 7.93
C SER A 161 -16.80 0.96 6.91
N THR A 162 -15.72 1.67 7.26
CA THR A 162 -15.11 2.70 6.40
C THR A 162 -13.66 2.34 6.09
N LEU A 163 -13.34 2.35 4.81
CA LEU A 163 -11.99 2.23 4.26
C LEU A 163 -11.40 3.63 4.12
N TYR A 164 -10.13 3.78 4.45
CA TYR A 164 -9.34 5.00 4.24
C TYR A 164 -8.11 4.67 3.44
N GLY A 165 -7.69 5.61 2.60
CA GLY A 165 -6.49 5.47 1.79
C GLY A 165 -6.00 6.79 1.25
N MET A 166 -4.94 6.72 0.45
CA MET A 166 -4.34 7.86 -0.23
C MET A 166 -4.18 7.57 -1.71
N THR A 167 -4.16 8.63 -2.51
CA THR A 167 -3.76 8.57 -3.91
C THR A 167 -2.49 9.38 -4.13
N TYR A 168 -1.59 8.90 -4.96
CA TYR A 168 -0.33 9.58 -5.29
C TYR A 168 -0.57 10.86 -6.10
N GLY A 169 -1.48 10.81 -7.06
CA GLY A 169 -1.81 11.92 -7.93
C GLY A 169 -3.28 12.33 -7.81
N GLY A 170 -3.67 13.28 -8.65
CA GLY A 170 -5.01 13.87 -8.64
C GLY A 170 -5.22 14.79 -7.44
N GLY A 171 -6.48 15.07 -7.10
CA GLY A 171 -6.81 16.15 -6.18
C GLY A 171 -6.80 17.51 -6.89
N THR A 172 -7.10 18.58 -6.17
CA THR A 172 -7.27 19.93 -6.75
C THR A 172 -6.01 20.52 -7.39
N ARG A 173 -4.83 19.97 -7.08
CA ARG A 173 -3.53 20.42 -7.62
C ARG A 173 -2.71 19.33 -8.31
N GLY A 174 -3.18 18.09 -8.28
CA GLY A 174 -2.45 16.96 -8.84
C GLY A 174 -1.51 16.27 -7.85
N ASP A 175 -1.46 16.73 -6.61
CA ASP A 175 -0.48 16.35 -5.59
C ASP A 175 -0.96 15.21 -4.68
N GLY A 176 -2.08 14.57 -5.04
CA GLY A 176 -2.66 13.44 -4.31
C GLY A 176 -3.76 13.82 -3.32
N THR A 177 -4.39 12.81 -2.76
CA THR A 177 -5.53 12.95 -1.84
C THR A 177 -5.45 12.00 -0.66
N ILE A 178 -6.16 12.34 0.41
CA ILE A 178 -6.64 11.40 1.44
C ILE A 178 -8.13 11.20 1.18
N PHE A 179 -8.59 9.97 1.19
CA PHE A 179 -10.00 9.64 0.94
C PHE A 179 -10.57 8.68 1.98
N SER A 180 -11.89 8.63 2.03
CA SER A 180 -12.66 7.57 2.70
C SER A 180 -13.75 7.04 1.81
N ILE A 181 -14.08 5.77 1.98
CA ILE A 181 -15.19 5.11 1.28
C ILE A 181 -15.79 4.03 2.18
N PRO A 182 -17.13 3.93 2.27
CA PRO A 182 -17.76 2.81 2.94
C PRO A 182 -17.40 1.46 2.28
N THR A 183 -17.33 0.39 3.05
CA THR A 183 -17.01 -0.96 2.55
C THR A 183 -17.98 -1.49 1.48
N ASN A 184 -19.16 -0.89 1.35
CA ASN A 184 -20.14 -1.20 0.30
C ASN A 184 -19.95 -0.39 -0.99
N GLY A 185 -18.97 0.52 -1.06
CA GLY A 185 -18.67 1.32 -2.24
C GLY A 185 -19.68 2.41 -2.57
N SER A 186 -20.57 2.78 -1.64
CA SER A 186 -21.70 3.69 -1.95
C SER A 186 -21.29 5.10 -2.37
N SER A 187 -20.21 5.66 -1.81
CA SER A 187 -19.71 7.00 -2.16
C SER A 187 -18.31 7.23 -1.60
N LEU A 188 -17.35 7.59 -2.45
CA LEU A 188 -16.05 8.07 -2.02
C LEU A 188 -16.14 9.53 -1.58
N THR A 189 -15.46 9.86 -0.48
CA THR A 189 -15.28 11.22 0.01
C THR A 189 -13.81 11.57 0.00
N THR A 190 -13.42 12.61 -0.73
CA THR A 190 -12.08 13.22 -0.62
C THR A 190 -12.03 14.01 0.69
N LEU A 191 -11.24 13.52 1.65
CA LEU A 191 -11.07 14.14 2.96
C LEU A 191 -10.10 15.31 2.88
N TYR A 192 -9.05 15.17 2.06
CA TYR A 192 -8.02 16.17 1.87
C TYR A 192 -7.40 16.07 0.46
N SER A 193 -7.06 17.21 -0.13
CA SER A 193 -6.24 17.30 -1.35
C SER A 193 -4.95 18.02 -1.00
N PHE A 194 -3.83 17.35 -1.21
CA PHE A 194 -2.51 17.92 -1.03
C PHE A 194 -2.29 19.09 -1.98
N THR A 195 -1.46 20.06 -1.56
CA THR A 195 -1.23 21.29 -2.32
C THR A 195 0.18 21.42 -2.89
N GLY A 196 1.06 20.47 -2.58
CA GLY A 196 2.48 20.52 -2.96
C GLY A 196 3.29 21.52 -2.14
N GLY A 197 2.65 22.22 -1.20
CA GLY A 197 3.26 23.19 -0.31
C GLY A 197 3.77 22.58 0.98
N SER A 198 3.54 23.29 2.09
CA SER A 198 3.96 22.86 3.44
C SER A 198 3.26 21.60 3.93
N ASP A 199 2.17 21.20 3.33
CA ASP A 199 1.38 20.03 3.63
C ASP A 199 1.93 18.73 2.98
N GLY A 200 2.81 18.88 2.00
CA GLY A 200 3.38 17.76 1.23
C GLY A 200 2.69 17.51 -0.09
N ALA A 201 3.18 16.51 -0.83
CA ALA A 201 2.64 16.04 -2.09
C ALA A 201 2.99 14.57 -2.31
N ASN A 202 2.24 13.92 -3.19
CA ASN A 202 2.52 12.58 -3.71
C ASN A 202 2.69 11.54 -2.59
N PRO A 203 1.69 11.30 -1.73
CA PRO A 203 1.75 10.28 -0.71
C PRO A 203 1.86 8.90 -1.37
N TYR A 204 2.87 8.12 -0.97
CA TYR A 204 3.18 6.83 -1.59
C TYR A 204 2.80 5.64 -0.70
N GLY A 205 3.09 5.73 0.59
CA GLY A 205 2.82 4.69 1.57
C GLY A 205 1.37 4.62 2.03
N SER A 206 1.12 3.90 3.09
CA SER A 206 -0.20 3.72 3.68
C SER A 206 -0.41 4.61 4.90
N LEU A 207 -1.67 4.88 5.20
CA LEU A 207 -2.07 5.54 6.45
C LEU A 207 -2.00 4.55 7.62
N ILE A 208 -1.82 5.10 8.83
CA ILE A 208 -2.16 4.41 10.06
C ILE A 208 -3.21 5.22 10.82
N LEU A 209 -4.06 4.54 11.60
CA LEU A 209 -5.10 5.18 12.41
C LEU A 209 -4.81 4.94 13.90
N SER A 210 -4.80 6.02 14.67
CA SER A 210 -4.75 5.96 16.12
C SER A 210 -5.84 6.86 16.71
N GLY A 211 -6.79 6.25 17.42
CA GLY A 211 -7.99 6.95 17.88
C GLY A 211 -8.78 7.53 16.72
N ASN A 212 -8.89 8.85 16.67
CA ASN A 212 -9.58 9.59 15.60
C ASN A 212 -8.58 10.33 14.66
N THR A 213 -7.31 9.95 14.64
CA THR A 213 -6.28 10.63 13.86
C THR A 213 -5.61 9.65 12.90
N LEU A 214 -5.61 10.01 11.62
CA LEU A 214 -4.82 9.37 10.57
C LEU A 214 -3.43 9.98 10.57
N TYR A 215 -2.40 9.16 10.43
CA TYR A 215 -1.02 9.58 10.22
C TYR A 215 -0.52 8.99 8.92
N GLY A 216 0.29 9.75 8.21
CA GLY A 216 0.87 9.34 6.94
C GLY A 216 2.07 10.19 6.56
N MET A 217 2.66 9.83 5.44
CA MET A 217 3.79 10.56 4.85
C MET A 217 3.49 10.93 3.40
N ALA A 218 3.95 12.12 3.01
CA ALA A 218 3.96 12.55 1.61
C ALA A 218 5.41 12.54 1.13
N SER A 219 5.67 11.97 -0.05
CA SER A 219 7.03 11.74 -0.53
C SER A 219 7.72 13.02 -1.01
N SER A 220 6.96 14.05 -1.33
CA SER A 220 7.47 15.34 -1.79
C SER A 220 6.73 16.50 -1.13
N GLY A 221 7.02 17.74 -1.50
CA GLY A 221 6.50 18.94 -0.82
C GLY A 221 7.21 19.18 0.51
N GLY A 222 6.58 19.97 1.37
CA GLY A 222 7.13 20.41 2.64
C GLY A 222 7.85 21.76 2.56
N THR A 223 8.13 22.36 3.72
CA THR A 223 8.80 23.67 3.81
C THR A 223 10.30 23.63 3.58
N SER A 224 10.90 22.42 3.60
CA SER A 224 12.33 22.18 3.52
C SER A 224 12.71 21.49 2.21
N SER A 225 12.83 22.25 1.13
CA SER A 225 13.43 21.78 -0.14
C SER A 225 12.67 20.64 -0.86
N ASN A 226 11.37 20.51 -0.66
CA ASN A 226 10.50 19.54 -1.38
C ASN A 226 10.84 18.05 -1.11
N ASN A 227 11.29 17.71 0.10
CA ASN A 227 11.78 16.37 0.45
C ASN A 227 10.75 15.52 1.22
N GLY A 228 9.51 15.97 1.25
CA GLY A 228 8.40 15.25 1.87
C GLY A 228 8.05 15.69 3.29
N THR A 229 6.94 15.17 3.77
CA THR A 229 6.39 15.50 5.10
C THR A 229 5.90 14.27 5.83
N LEU A 230 5.91 14.35 7.17
CA LEU A 230 5.10 13.53 8.07
C LEU A 230 3.89 14.37 8.47
N PHE A 231 2.70 13.82 8.40
CA PHE A 231 1.47 14.55 8.68
C PHE A 231 0.49 13.77 9.57
N SER A 232 -0.42 14.50 10.18
CA SER A 232 -1.62 13.98 10.82
C SER A 232 -2.88 14.59 10.21
N TYR A 233 -3.97 13.83 10.19
CA TYR A 233 -5.31 14.28 9.78
C TYR A 233 -6.34 13.81 10.81
N VAL A 234 -6.99 14.76 11.49
CA VAL A 234 -8.02 14.44 12.49
C VAL A 234 -9.35 14.22 11.77
N LEU A 235 -9.90 13.01 11.89
CA LEU A 235 -11.24 12.68 11.37
C LEU A 235 -12.28 13.56 12.06
N GLN A 236 -13.15 14.21 11.27
CA GLN A 236 -14.14 15.18 11.74
C GLN A 236 -13.53 16.41 12.43
N GLY A 237 -12.26 16.69 12.17
CA GLY A 237 -11.52 17.83 12.76
C GLY A 237 -11.23 18.94 11.76
N SER A 238 -10.25 19.79 12.10
CA SER A 238 -9.89 21.02 11.37
C SER A 238 -8.97 20.80 10.15
N GLY A 239 -8.73 19.57 9.72
CA GLY A 239 -7.91 19.28 8.54
C GLY A 239 -6.56 18.65 8.85
N LEU A 240 -5.64 18.73 7.88
CA LEU A 240 -4.30 18.18 7.94
C LEU A 240 -3.34 19.10 8.69
N THR A 241 -2.49 18.52 9.52
CA THR A 241 -1.36 19.19 10.17
C THR A 241 -0.07 18.53 9.70
N SER A 242 0.85 19.32 9.12
CA SER A 242 2.21 18.87 8.87
C SER A 242 2.96 18.82 10.21
N LEU A 243 3.37 17.62 10.61
CA LEU A 243 4.09 17.37 11.85
C LEU A 243 5.58 17.63 11.67
N TYR A 244 6.11 17.25 10.51
CA TYR A 244 7.52 17.39 10.17
C TYR A 244 7.71 17.56 8.66
N SER A 245 8.69 18.37 8.26
CA SER A 245 9.17 18.51 6.88
C SER A 245 10.60 18.02 6.79
N PHE A 246 10.84 16.98 6.01
CA PHE A 246 12.17 16.40 5.82
C PHE A 246 13.11 17.37 5.08
N SER A 247 14.37 17.43 5.52
CA SER A 247 15.33 18.39 4.97
C SER A 247 16.02 17.90 3.70
N GLY A 248 16.10 16.59 3.49
CA GLY A 248 16.81 15.97 2.39
C GLY A 248 18.33 16.03 2.48
N ALA A 249 18.88 16.85 3.34
CA ALA A 249 20.32 17.10 3.44
C ALA A 249 20.91 16.73 4.82
N GLY A 250 20.07 16.47 5.78
CA GLY A 250 20.44 16.16 7.16
C GLY A 250 20.36 14.67 7.50
N PRO A 251 20.44 14.31 8.78
CA PRO A 251 20.31 12.93 9.24
C PRO A 251 18.89 12.37 9.07
N ASP A 252 17.92 13.21 8.79
CA ASP A 252 16.50 12.88 8.59
C ASP A 252 16.20 12.36 7.19
N GLY A 253 17.09 12.59 6.22
CA GLY A 253 16.89 12.19 4.81
C GLY A 253 15.70 12.88 4.16
N GLY A 254 15.16 12.28 3.11
CA GLY A 254 14.02 12.79 2.36
C GLY A 254 13.30 11.70 1.57
N TYR A 255 12.22 12.08 0.94
CA TYR A 255 11.38 11.20 0.12
C TYR A 255 10.88 9.97 0.89
N PRO A 256 10.05 10.14 1.93
CA PRO A 256 9.44 9.00 2.63
C PRO A 256 8.42 8.31 1.72
N GLU A 257 8.69 7.08 1.34
CA GLU A 257 7.83 6.26 0.46
C GLU A 257 7.10 5.15 1.21
N GLY A 258 7.55 4.83 2.43
CA GLY A 258 6.93 3.81 3.27
C GLY A 258 5.73 4.32 4.06
N SER A 259 5.24 3.48 4.95
CA SER A 259 4.18 3.82 5.90
C SER A 259 4.79 4.07 7.29
N PRO A 260 4.31 5.05 8.06
CA PRO A 260 4.73 5.20 9.44
C PRO A 260 4.17 4.05 10.28
N ILE A 261 4.84 3.71 11.37
CA ILE A 261 4.31 2.82 12.42
C ILE A 261 4.24 3.57 13.74
N LEU A 262 3.24 3.23 14.55
CA LEU A 262 3.08 3.81 15.88
C LEU A 262 3.66 2.85 16.93
N SER A 263 4.58 3.36 17.76
CA SER A 263 5.16 2.63 18.88
C SER A 263 5.07 3.50 20.14
N GLY A 264 4.17 3.13 21.05
CA GLY A 264 3.87 3.95 22.22
C GLY A 264 3.33 5.33 21.81
N ASN A 265 4.06 6.40 22.14
CA ASN A 265 3.73 7.78 21.79
C ASN A 265 4.69 8.34 20.71
N ALA A 266 5.24 7.48 19.86
CA ALA A 266 6.14 7.88 18.80
C ALA A 266 5.73 7.27 17.45
N LEU A 267 5.92 8.04 16.38
CA LEU A 267 5.85 7.58 15.00
C LEU A 267 7.26 7.23 14.53
N LEU A 268 7.42 6.03 13.99
CA LEU A 268 8.66 5.57 13.40
C LEU A 268 8.45 5.44 11.88
N GLY A 269 9.46 5.78 11.11
CA GLY A 269 9.39 5.66 9.66
C GLY A 269 10.76 5.68 9.00
N MET A 270 10.75 5.59 7.68
CA MET A 270 11.97 5.61 6.86
C MET A 270 11.86 6.61 5.73
N THR A 271 12.98 7.19 5.35
CA THR A 271 13.15 7.97 4.12
C THR A 271 14.00 7.20 3.12
N SER A 272 13.79 7.42 1.81
CA SER A 272 14.44 6.65 0.75
C SER A 272 15.79 7.22 0.32
N SER A 273 16.08 8.50 0.57
CA SER A 273 17.30 9.13 0.07
C SER A 273 17.80 10.31 0.90
N TYR A 274 19.03 10.73 0.60
CA TYR A 274 19.69 11.94 1.12
C TYR A 274 20.02 11.96 2.62
N SER A 275 20.49 10.86 3.18
CA SER A 275 21.25 10.92 4.43
C SER A 275 22.72 11.27 4.13
N PRO A 276 23.53 11.72 5.10
CA PRO A 276 24.94 12.01 4.91
C PRO A 276 25.76 10.86 4.33
N ALA A 277 25.27 9.63 4.42
CA ALA A 277 25.88 8.42 3.89
C ALA A 277 25.39 8.06 2.46
N GLY A 278 24.50 8.85 1.86
CA GLY A 278 23.98 8.62 0.51
C GLY A 278 22.83 7.59 0.44
N GLY A 279 22.33 7.10 1.58
CA GLY A 279 21.16 6.21 1.69
C GLY A 279 20.00 6.91 2.40
N GLY A 280 18.91 6.16 2.67
CA GLY A 280 17.79 6.63 3.48
C GLY A 280 18.13 6.72 4.97
N ALA A 281 17.16 7.16 5.75
CA ALA A 281 17.25 7.26 7.21
C ALA A 281 16.06 6.56 7.88
N ILE A 282 16.27 6.11 9.12
CA ILE A 282 15.19 5.73 10.04
C ILE A 282 15.00 6.92 10.99
N PHE A 283 13.77 7.33 11.17
CA PHE A 283 13.43 8.45 12.07
C PHE A 283 12.43 8.03 13.14
N GLU A 284 12.43 8.75 14.24
CA GLU A 284 11.44 8.71 15.31
C GLU A 284 10.90 10.13 15.54
N PHE A 285 9.57 10.24 15.65
CA PHE A 285 8.87 11.49 15.94
C PHE A 285 7.94 11.28 17.14
N GLY A 286 8.18 12.00 18.24
CA GLY A 286 7.31 11.98 19.44
C GLY A 286 6.00 12.74 19.19
N LEU A 287 4.86 12.13 19.56
CA LEU A 287 3.52 12.72 19.48
C LEU A 287 3.16 13.53 20.72
#